data_3c3b6f3bd8b62f1917154ec74aaea9ae
#
_entry.id   3c3b6f3bd8b62f1917154ec74aaea9ae
#
_cell.length_a   1.000
_cell.length_b   1.000
_cell.length_c   1.000
_cell.angle_alpha   90.00
_cell.angle_beta   90.00
_cell.angle_gamma   90.00
#
_symmetry.space_group_name_H-M   'P 1'
#
loop_
_entity.id
_entity.type
_entity.pdbx_description
1 polymer ?
#
loop_
_entity_poly.entity_id
_entity_poly.type
_entity_poly.pdbx_seq_one_letter_code
_entity_poly.pdbx_strand_id
1 'polypeptide(L)'
;MPSSKRSVRVLLAAVLLISGGAVATSYAIAQPDVASEVSADADPGPAPVSTVGPAEPAAPGADRQSAVTPSHDDRTGDLRARANRTELDPGDAGNVTVVATQGFYISDEQAELVAFSEGGDVFYHDDTYRVYFDVDPVPGTTSTVEYVASEHRNGEDCAAVGTDRCTYNVYRRVNLTTGVDREVHGEVTPRVTSARWHDVDRINETHVAVADIVRDSVRVVDTRSGETTWEWHANRTFNRSVGGQAGDWTHMNDVEVLPDGRLMASPRNMDQVVFVEPGEGVDENWTLGTENDYRTLYEQHNPDYVPASAGGPAVVVADSENGRVLEYQRVDPETGEPTTAADGEWRRTWGWRDSRLQWPRDVDRLPNDNSLVTDTHGDRVAEVAPNGSVVWSVTVGMPYDAERLGTGPESTGGRSTHERRGSANGSNASDASGGPLSMVAPLTDSDATRVVVPPEESPVDLVWLGLKELVPSLPVNGLLFAGPSWLRFHDVVFGSVALATALAWAAIELRWAGLGLRGLTRRGRRRTDGS
;
A
#
# COMPACT_ATOMS: atom_id res chain seq x y z
N MET A 1 26.44 -47.24 6.69
CA MET A 1 25.31 -46.63 5.95
C MET A 1 24.05 -46.32 6.79
N PRO A 2 23.78 -46.87 8.01
CA PRO A 2 22.62 -46.44 8.81
C PRO A 2 22.73 -45.02 9.40
N SER A 3 23.95 -44.54 9.69
CA SER A 3 24.15 -43.21 10.28
C SER A 3 23.76 -42.05 9.35
N SER A 4 24.00 -42.17 8.05
CA SER A 4 23.70 -41.12 7.06
C SER A 4 22.21 -40.90 6.88
N LYS A 5 21.38 -41.96 6.87
CA LYS A 5 19.93 -41.85 6.80
C LYS A 5 19.34 -41.17 8.03
N ARG A 6 19.89 -41.46 9.22
CA ARG A 6 19.46 -40.81 10.49
C ARG A 6 19.80 -39.33 10.49
N SER A 7 21.00 -38.96 10.02
CA SER A 7 21.41 -37.55 9.93
C SER A 7 20.52 -36.74 8.98
N VAL A 8 20.18 -37.31 7.81
CA VAL A 8 19.26 -36.67 6.86
C VAL A 8 17.87 -36.44 7.45
N ARG A 9 17.31 -37.46 8.16
CA ARG A 9 16.00 -37.30 8.82
C ARG A 9 16.03 -36.24 9.91
N VAL A 10 17.10 -36.20 10.72
CA VAL A 10 17.26 -35.17 11.76
C VAL A 10 17.34 -33.79 11.16
N LEU A 11 18.08 -33.60 10.05
CA LEU A 11 18.15 -32.31 9.36
C LEU A 11 16.79 -31.89 8.81
N LEU A 12 16.10 -32.77 8.10
CA LEU A 12 14.78 -32.48 7.54
C LEU A 12 13.74 -32.18 8.64
N ALA A 13 13.77 -32.93 9.74
CA ALA A 13 12.93 -32.66 10.91
C ALA A 13 13.23 -31.29 11.53
N ALA A 14 14.50 -30.90 11.65
CA ALA A 14 14.88 -29.60 12.18
C ALA A 14 14.37 -28.47 11.28
N VAL A 15 14.53 -28.58 9.96
CA VAL A 15 14.01 -27.58 9.01
C VAL A 15 12.49 -27.47 9.11
N LEU A 16 11.76 -28.61 9.17
CA LEU A 16 10.30 -28.60 9.33
C LEU A 16 9.85 -27.98 10.65
N LEU A 17 10.54 -28.25 11.76
CA LEU A 17 10.21 -27.68 13.05
C LEU A 17 10.46 -26.17 13.09
N ILE A 18 11.55 -25.71 12.48
CA ILE A 18 11.87 -24.27 12.45
C ILE A 18 10.86 -23.55 11.54
N SER A 19 10.67 -24.02 10.30
CA SER A 19 9.80 -23.32 9.35
C SER A 19 8.32 -23.45 9.70
N GLY A 20 7.85 -24.62 10.11
CA GLY A 20 6.48 -24.82 10.57
C GLY A 20 6.21 -24.13 11.92
N GLY A 21 7.20 -24.07 12.80
CA GLY A 21 7.14 -23.34 14.05
C GLY A 21 6.98 -21.83 13.85
N ALA A 22 7.69 -21.25 12.88
CA ALA A 22 7.56 -19.83 12.57
C ALA A 22 6.13 -19.48 12.14
N VAL A 23 5.54 -20.23 11.20
CA VAL A 23 4.15 -20.02 10.76
C VAL A 23 3.15 -20.23 11.91
N ALA A 24 3.36 -21.28 12.74
CA ALA A 24 2.50 -21.53 13.89
C ALA A 24 2.58 -20.41 14.93
N THR A 25 3.74 -19.78 15.08
CA THR A 25 3.93 -18.63 15.99
C THR A 25 3.17 -17.41 15.48
N SER A 26 3.27 -17.08 14.17
CA SER A 26 2.49 -15.99 13.56
C SER A 26 0.98 -16.21 13.74
N TYR A 27 0.52 -17.43 13.50
CA TYR A 27 -0.89 -17.78 13.72
C TYR A 27 -1.32 -17.64 15.19
N ALA A 28 -0.50 -18.13 16.13
CA ALA A 28 -0.82 -18.07 17.57
C ALA A 28 -0.85 -16.63 18.10
N ILE A 29 0.06 -15.77 17.63
CA ILE A 29 0.08 -14.35 17.99
C ILE A 29 -1.17 -13.63 17.49
N ALA A 30 -1.71 -14.04 16.33
CA ALA A 30 -2.91 -13.44 15.75
C ALA A 30 -4.24 -13.92 16.40
N GLN A 31 -4.20 -14.82 17.39
CA GLN A 31 -5.38 -15.30 18.11
C GLN A 31 -5.45 -14.67 19.51
N PRO A 32 -6.23 -13.60 19.73
CA PRO A 32 -6.26 -12.88 21.01
C PRO A 32 -6.79 -13.72 22.18
N ASP A 33 -7.64 -14.70 21.93
CA ASP A 33 -8.28 -15.51 22.97
C ASP A 33 -7.34 -16.51 23.67
N VAL A 34 -6.25 -16.91 23.03
CA VAL A 34 -5.29 -17.87 23.61
C VAL A 34 -4.34 -17.20 24.62
N ALA A 35 -4.07 -15.90 24.46
CA ALA A 35 -3.21 -15.16 25.36
C ALA A 35 -3.90 -14.82 26.70
N SER A 36 -5.23 -14.69 26.72
CA SER A 36 -6.01 -14.35 27.92
C SER A 36 -6.20 -15.54 28.86
N GLU A 37 -6.27 -16.77 28.37
CA GLU A 37 -6.41 -17.98 29.22
C GLU A 37 -5.12 -18.35 30.00
N VAL A 38 -3.96 -18.00 29.43
CA VAL A 38 -2.67 -18.28 30.13
C VAL A 38 -2.38 -17.27 31.26
N SER A 39 -3.00 -16.09 31.22
CA SER A 39 -2.81 -15.04 32.24
C SER A 39 -3.83 -15.12 33.39
N ALA A 40 -4.90 -15.91 33.28
CA ALA A 40 -5.96 -16.01 34.31
C ALA A 40 -5.60 -16.88 35.54
N ASP A 41 -4.52 -17.67 35.46
CA ASP A 41 -4.11 -18.57 36.55
C ASP A 41 -2.97 -18.01 37.43
N ALA A 42 -2.57 -16.75 37.25
CA ALA A 42 -1.60 -16.09 38.13
C ALA A 42 -2.34 -15.24 39.19
N ASP A 43 -2.44 -15.76 40.39
CA ASP A 43 -2.96 -15.08 41.60
C ASP A 43 -2.25 -13.73 41.83
N PRO A 44 -2.93 -12.58 41.84
CA PRO A 44 -2.29 -11.28 42.07
C PRO A 44 -2.03 -11.10 43.57
N GLY A 45 -0.80 -11.36 44.01
CA GLY A 45 -0.36 -10.95 45.31
C GLY A 45 -0.44 -9.43 45.53
N PRO A 46 -0.58 -8.94 46.78
CA PRO A 46 -0.91 -7.54 47.05
C PRO A 46 0.22 -6.58 46.60
N ALA A 47 -0.19 -5.50 45.89
CA ALA A 47 0.69 -4.46 45.37
C ALA A 47 1.43 -3.71 46.52
N PRO A 48 2.73 -3.38 46.35
CA PRO A 48 3.45 -2.52 47.27
C PRO A 48 3.06 -1.04 47.08
N VAL A 49 2.79 -0.37 48.19
CA VAL A 49 2.52 1.06 48.27
C VAL A 49 3.80 1.85 47.95
N SER A 50 3.82 2.59 46.85
CA SER A 50 4.92 3.50 46.52
C SER A 50 4.74 4.85 47.21
N THR A 51 5.71 5.19 48.05
CA THR A 51 5.85 6.53 48.65
C THR A 51 6.50 7.47 47.65
N VAL A 52 5.85 8.61 47.39
CA VAL A 52 6.34 9.70 46.54
C VAL A 52 7.49 10.44 47.27
N GLY A 53 8.66 10.48 46.66
CA GLY A 53 9.78 11.35 47.01
C GLY A 53 9.87 12.56 46.07
N PRO A 54 10.48 13.68 46.49
CA PRO A 54 10.43 14.93 45.75
C PRO A 54 11.32 14.93 44.49
N ALA A 55 10.83 15.61 43.44
CA ALA A 55 11.47 15.72 42.14
C ALA A 55 12.75 16.56 42.14
N GLU A 56 13.81 16.05 41.52
CA GLU A 56 15.00 16.81 41.12
C GLU A 56 14.80 17.47 39.74
N PRO A 57 15.40 18.64 39.44
CA PRO A 57 15.19 19.36 38.22
C PRO A 57 16.00 18.76 37.06
N ALA A 58 15.31 18.65 35.88
CA ALA A 58 15.85 18.14 34.64
C ALA A 58 16.88 19.10 34.02
N ALA A 59 17.97 18.52 33.50
CA ALA A 59 18.95 19.21 32.66
C ALA A 59 18.43 19.32 31.19
N PRO A 60 18.75 20.40 30.47
CA PRO A 60 18.30 20.57 29.09
C PRO A 60 19.26 19.87 28.10
N GLY A 61 18.72 19.13 27.17
CA GLY A 61 19.45 18.73 25.98
C GLY A 61 19.20 17.31 25.50
N ALA A 62 18.62 17.28 24.35
CA ALA A 62 18.54 16.24 23.33
C ALA A 62 17.09 15.78 23.06
N ASP A 63 16.50 16.42 22.05
CA ASP A 63 15.33 15.90 21.33
C ASP A 63 15.69 14.55 20.70
N ARG A 64 15.41 13.49 21.41
CA ARG A 64 15.23 12.17 20.81
C ARG A 64 13.74 12.04 20.54
N GLN A 65 13.33 12.33 19.31
CA GLN A 65 12.07 11.82 18.80
C GLN A 65 12.14 10.30 18.89
N SER A 66 11.50 9.75 19.90
CA SER A 66 11.33 8.32 20.05
C SER A 66 10.33 7.88 18.99
N ALA A 67 10.77 7.12 18.00
CA ALA A 67 9.86 6.35 17.17
C ALA A 67 8.97 5.53 18.12
N VAL A 68 7.70 5.86 18.18
CA VAL A 68 6.69 5.06 18.89
C VAL A 68 6.54 3.80 18.05
N THR A 69 7.19 2.73 18.47
CA THR A 69 6.93 1.40 17.93
C THR A 69 5.75 0.84 18.71
N PRO A 70 4.53 0.77 18.15
CA PRO A 70 3.42 0.11 18.81
C PRO A 70 3.79 -1.35 19.03
N SER A 71 3.45 -1.89 20.18
CA SER A 71 3.62 -3.32 20.43
C SER A 71 2.80 -4.12 19.41
N HIS A 72 3.31 -5.27 19.00
CA HIS A 72 2.81 -6.15 17.95
C HIS A 72 1.36 -6.68 18.19
N ASP A 73 0.70 -6.28 19.26
CA ASP A 73 -0.58 -6.80 19.77
C ASP A 73 -1.82 -6.00 19.31
N ASP A 74 -1.64 -4.86 18.65
CA ASP A 74 -2.76 -3.97 18.26
C ASP A 74 -3.17 -4.08 16.77
N ARG A 75 -3.15 -5.27 16.23
CA ARG A 75 -3.75 -5.51 14.91
C ARG A 75 -5.26 -5.51 15.05
N THR A 76 -5.95 -4.52 14.49
CA THR A 76 -7.42 -4.43 14.39
C THR A 76 -8.21 -4.58 15.71
N GLY A 77 -7.54 -4.79 16.82
CA GLY A 77 -8.16 -4.90 18.14
C GLY A 77 -8.79 -3.59 18.57
N ASP A 78 -10.05 -3.42 18.20
CA ASP A 78 -10.97 -2.43 18.73
C ASP A 78 -10.53 -0.95 18.58
N LEU A 79 -10.12 -0.56 17.35
CA LEU A 79 -9.91 0.83 16.98
C LEU A 79 -11.14 1.68 17.33
N ARG A 80 -12.34 1.11 17.15
CA ARG A 80 -13.62 1.72 17.52
C ARG A 80 -13.72 2.06 19.02
N ALA A 81 -13.30 1.14 19.91
CA ALA A 81 -13.32 1.42 21.35
C ALA A 81 -12.26 2.43 21.76
N ARG A 82 -11.21 2.60 20.97
CA ARG A 82 -10.13 3.56 21.18
C ARG A 82 -10.45 4.95 20.68
N ALA A 83 -11.46 5.09 19.79
CA ALA A 83 -11.82 6.37 19.18
C ALA A 83 -12.29 7.36 20.24
N ASN A 84 -11.47 8.35 20.56
CA ASN A 84 -11.77 9.42 21.47
C ASN A 84 -11.96 10.71 20.66
N ARG A 85 -13.22 11.02 20.31
CA ARG A 85 -13.56 12.23 19.56
C ARG A 85 -13.32 13.46 20.45
N THR A 86 -12.16 14.06 20.34
CA THR A 86 -11.86 15.37 20.91
C THR A 86 -11.99 16.44 19.82
N GLU A 87 -12.36 17.65 20.20
CA GLU A 87 -12.36 18.78 19.29
C GLU A 87 -10.91 19.04 18.84
N LEU A 88 -10.65 19.01 17.54
CA LEU A 88 -9.34 19.34 16.99
C LEU A 88 -9.16 20.86 17.04
N ASP A 89 -8.15 21.30 17.75
CA ASP A 89 -7.68 22.67 17.58
C ASP A 89 -7.15 22.86 16.15
N PRO A 90 -7.46 23.99 15.48
CA PRO A 90 -6.97 24.24 14.12
C PRO A 90 -5.45 24.13 13.96
N GLY A 91 -4.69 24.26 15.06
CA GLY A 91 -3.23 24.07 15.08
C GLY A 91 -2.79 22.62 15.08
N ASP A 92 -3.66 21.68 15.44
CA ASP A 92 -3.35 20.24 15.52
C ASP A 92 -3.78 19.47 14.26
N ALA A 93 -4.51 20.11 13.34
CA ALA A 93 -4.99 19.47 12.12
C ALA A 93 -3.87 18.91 11.27
N GLY A 94 -2.75 19.62 11.12
CA GLY A 94 -1.58 19.16 10.37
C GLY A 94 -0.85 17.92 10.95
N ASN A 95 -1.29 17.45 12.11
CA ASN A 95 -0.72 16.27 12.80
C ASN A 95 -1.69 15.08 12.79
N VAL A 96 -2.86 15.21 12.14
CA VAL A 96 -3.82 14.11 12.01
C VAL A 96 -3.65 13.43 10.66
N THR A 97 -3.49 12.11 10.68
CA THR A 97 -3.46 11.29 9.47
C THR A 97 -4.77 10.51 9.39
N VAL A 98 -5.47 10.63 8.27
CA VAL A 98 -6.68 9.86 7.98
C VAL A 98 -6.29 8.72 7.04
N VAL A 99 -6.80 7.53 7.28
CA VAL A 99 -6.47 6.31 6.53
C VAL A 99 -7.75 5.63 6.07
N ALA A 100 -7.86 5.39 4.79
CA ALA A 100 -8.86 4.54 4.18
C ALA A 100 -8.31 3.11 4.02
N THR A 101 -9.08 2.08 4.38
CA THR A 101 -8.63 0.68 4.28
C THR A 101 -9.50 -0.12 3.32
N GLN A 102 -8.90 -1.02 2.55
CA GLN A 102 -9.66 -1.86 1.64
C GLN A 102 -10.26 -3.12 2.28
N GLY A 103 -9.90 -3.42 3.55
CA GLY A 103 -10.31 -4.64 4.23
C GLY A 103 -9.70 -5.90 3.64
N PHE A 104 -9.99 -7.05 4.24
CA PHE A 104 -9.48 -8.35 3.80
C PHE A 104 -10.50 -9.06 2.90
N TYR A 105 -10.02 -9.80 1.92
CA TYR A 105 -10.90 -10.45 0.93
C TYR A 105 -11.70 -11.62 1.51
N ILE A 106 -11.09 -12.43 2.38
CA ILE A 106 -11.69 -13.67 2.92
C ILE A 106 -12.09 -13.54 4.38
N SER A 107 -11.44 -12.67 5.18
CA SER A 107 -11.77 -12.50 6.59
C SER A 107 -13.07 -11.71 6.76
N ASP A 108 -13.72 -11.87 7.93
CA ASP A 108 -14.85 -11.06 8.34
C ASP A 108 -14.41 -9.67 8.87
N GLU A 109 -13.12 -9.37 8.83
CA GLU A 109 -12.59 -8.07 9.22
C GLU A 109 -13.06 -7.02 8.21
N GLN A 110 -13.75 -6.03 8.73
CA GLN A 110 -14.29 -4.94 7.93
C GLN A 110 -13.20 -3.94 7.57
N ALA A 111 -13.41 -3.24 6.47
CA ALA A 111 -12.62 -2.07 6.17
C ALA A 111 -13.02 -0.91 7.08
N GLU A 112 -12.13 0.06 7.23
CA GLU A 112 -12.28 1.15 8.19
C GLU A 112 -11.81 2.46 7.56
N LEU A 113 -12.47 3.56 7.95
CA LEU A 113 -11.95 4.92 7.80
C LEU A 113 -11.49 5.38 9.19
N VAL A 114 -10.19 5.57 9.37
CA VAL A 114 -9.60 5.83 10.68
C VAL A 114 -8.75 7.10 10.64
N ALA A 115 -8.90 7.97 11.64
CA ALA A 115 -8.00 9.09 11.81
C ALA A 115 -7.13 8.90 13.05
N PHE A 116 -5.82 9.13 12.89
CA PHE A 116 -4.82 9.03 13.94
C PHE A 116 -4.24 10.40 14.27
N SER A 117 -4.02 10.66 15.56
CA SER A 117 -3.21 11.78 16.02
C SER A 117 -1.72 11.54 15.71
N GLU A 118 -0.87 12.56 15.85
CA GLU A 118 0.59 12.42 15.76
C GLU A 118 1.13 11.36 16.73
N GLY A 119 0.51 11.21 17.91
CA GLY A 119 0.86 10.18 18.89
C GLY A 119 0.40 8.77 18.54
N GLY A 120 -0.32 8.58 17.43
CA GLY A 120 -0.90 7.30 17.03
C GLY A 120 -2.21 6.93 17.76
N ASP A 121 -2.80 7.86 18.51
CA ASP A 121 -4.10 7.65 19.14
C ASP A 121 -5.21 7.76 18.10
N VAL A 122 -6.21 6.87 18.21
CA VAL A 122 -7.38 6.90 17.31
C VAL A 122 -8.29 8.06 17.68
N PHE A 123 -8.46 8.96 16.74
CA PHE A 123 -9.29 10.15 16.87
C PHE A 123 -10.70 9.96 16.30
N TYR A 124 -10.81 9.29 15.12
CA TYR A 124 -12.06 8.98 14.44
C TYR A 124 -12.03 7.54 13.92
N HIS A 125 -13.20 6.90 13.87
CA HIS A 125 -13.35 5.55 13.33
C HIS A 125 -14.75 5.37 12.73
N ASP A 126 -14.81 4.79 11.53
CA ASP A 126 -16.03 4.33 10.86
C ASP A 126 -15.78 3.00 10.15
N ASP A 127 -16.65 2.02 10.37
CA ASP A 127 -16.61 0.67 9.78
C ASP A 127 -17.94 0.33 9.07
N THR A 128 -18.63 1.34 8.56
CA THR A 128 -19.96 1.19 7.95
C THR A 128 -19.93 0.42 6.64
N TYR A 129 -18.88 0.65 5.83
CA TYR A 129 -18.75 0.10 4.48
C TYR A 129 -17.81 -1.10 4.42
N ARG A 130 -17.97 -1.88 3.37
CA ARG A 130 -17.12 -3.06 3.12
C ARG A 130 -15.69 -2.70 2.72
N VAL A 131 -15.50 -1.57 2.06
CA VAL A 131 -14.21 -1.02 1.65
C VAL A 131 -14.25 0.49 1.67
N TYR A 132 -13.09 1.09 1.96
CA TYR A 132 -12.78 2.49 1.77
C TYR A 132 -11.51 2.55 0.92
N PHE A 133 -11.52 3.34 -0.15
CA PHE A 133 -10.39 3.34 -1.08
C PHE A 133 -9.65 4.68 -1.12
N ASP A 134 -10.35 5.76 -1.03
CA ASP A 134 -9.85 7.09 -1.24
C ASP A 134 -10.31 8.02 -0.12
N VAL A 135 -9.47 8.96 0.29
CA VAL A 135 -9.82 9.95 1.32
C VAL A 135 -9.08 11.27 1.13
N ASP A 136 -9.82 12.36 0.85
CA ASP A 136 -9.27 13.69 0.59
C ASP A 136 -9.59 14.70 1.68
N PRO A 137 -8.64 15.53 2.11
CA PRO A 137 -8.92 16.71 2.91
C PRO A 137 -9.74 17.74 2.14
N VAL A 138 -10.87 18.17 2.70
CA VAL A 138 -11.70 19.22 2.07
C VAL A 138 -11.03 20.58 2.19
N PRO A 139 -10.69 21.25 1.07
CA PRO A 139 -10.03 22.53 1.07
C PRO A 139 -10.73 23.60 1.94
N GLY A 140 -9.95 24.32 2.75
CA GLY A 140 -10.46 25.37 3.63
C GLY A 140 -11.13 24.86 4.91
N THR A 141 -11.05 23.57 5.20
CA THR A 141 -11.48 22.97 6.46
C THR A 141 -10.28 22.39 7.23
N THR A 142 -10.46 22.10 8.53
CA THR A 142 -9.41 21.54 9.39
C THR A 142 -9.68 20.10 9.82
N SER A 143 -10.91 19.63 9.65
CA SER A 143 -11.35 18.32 10.16
C SER A 143 -12.38 17.64 9.27
N THR A 144 -12.54 18.10 8.03
CA THR A 144 -13.49 17.51 7.09
C THR A 144 -12.74 16.82 5.97
N VAL A 145 -13.11 15.59 5.72
CA VAL A 145 -12.61 14.81 4.58
C VAL A 145 -13.76 14.37 3.68
N GLU A 146 -13.46 14.13 2.44
CA GLU A 146 -14.27 13.34 1.51
C GLU A 146 -13.63 11.97 1.38
N TYR A 147 -14.43 10.98 1.04
CA TYR A 147 -13.93 9.61 0.89
C TYR A 147 -14.79 8.78 -0.05
N VAL A 148 -14.18 7.79 -0.66
CA VAL A 148 -14.84 6.79 -1.48
C VAL A 148 -15.01 5.51 -0.69
N ALA A 149 -16.24 4.99 -0.68
CA ALA A 149 -16.53 3.71 -0.07
C ALA A 149 -17.44 2.87 -0.96
N SER A 150 -17.50 1.57 -0.70
CA SER A 150 -18.43 0.72 -1.43
C SER A 150 -18.94 -0.47 -0.62
N GLU A 151 -20.13 -0.94 -0.99
CA GLU A 151 -20.76 -2.12 -0.45
C GLU A 151 -21.40 -2.99 -1.52
N HIS A 152 -21.55 -4.27 -1.24
CA HIS A 152 -22.29 -5.18 -2.12
C HIS A 152 -23.78 -5.13 -1.84
N ARG A 153 -24.58 -5.08 -2.90
CA ARG A 153 -26.04 -5.14 -2.84
C ARG A 153 -26.57 -6.31 -3.65
N ASN A 154 -27.86 -6.66 -3.44
CA ASN A 154 -28.51 -7.80 -4.06
C ASN A 154 -29.97 -7.47 -4.40
N GLY A 155 -30.53 -8.23 -5.35
CA GLY A 155 -31.95 -8.23 -5.67
C GLY A 155 -32.45 -6.88 -6.21
N GLU A 156 -33.48 -6.29 -5.57
CA GLU A 156 -34.12 -5.07 -6.04
C GLU A 156 -33.18 -3.86 -6.09
N ASP A 157 -32.19 -3.79 -5.21
CA ASP A 157 -31.20 -2.71 -5.19
C ASP A 157 -30.32 -2.69 -6.46
N CYS A 158 -30.23 -3.84 -7.15
CA CYS A 158 -29.46 -4.00 -8.38
C CYS A 158 -30.31 -3.91 -9.66
N ALA A 159 -31.61 -3.66 -9.54
CA ALA A 159 -32.54 -3.65 -10.69
C ALA A 159 -32.17 -2.61 -11.75
N ALA A 160 -31.64 -1.46 -11.32
CA ALA A 160 -31.24 -0.38 -12.22
C ALA A 160 -30.11 -0.79 -13.20
N VAL A 161 -29.24 -1.73 -12.80
CA VAL A 161 -28.12 -2.25 -13.59
C VAL A 161 -28.37 -3.65 -14.16
N GLY A 162 -29.57 -4.22 -13.94
CA GLY A 162 -30.03 -5.46 -14.56
C GLY A 162 -29.30 -6.72 -14.09
N THR A 163 -28.81 -6.75 -12.86
CA THR A 163 -28.09 -7.90 -12.27
C THR A 163 -28.68 -8.29 -10.92
N ASP A 164 -28.45 -9.55 -10.47
CA ASP A 164 -28.87 -10.00 -9.14
C ASP A 164 -27.93 -9.54 -8.03
N ARG A 165 -26.69 -9.20 -8.38
CA ARG A 165 -25.65 -8.72 -7.46
C ARG A 165 -24.91 -7.56 -8.09
N CYS A 166 -24.68 -6.53 -7.30
CA CYS A 166 -24.06 -5.29 -7.76
C CYS A 166 -23.21 -4.67 -6.64
N THR A 167 -22.47 -3.62 -6.99
CA THR A 167 -21.74 -2.80 -6.02
C THR A 167 -22.40 -1.41 -5.98
N TYR A 168 -22.66 -0.89 -4.81
CA TYR A 168 -22.97 0.51 -4.57
C TYR A 168 -21.69 1.23 -4.21
N ASN A 169 -21.26 2.15 -5.07
CA ASN A 169 -20.14 3.04 -4.85
C ASN A 169 -20.68 4.37 -4.35
N VAL A 170 -20.04 4.94 -3.37
CA VAL A 170 -20.49 6.17 -2.72
C VAL A 170 -19.32 7.10 -2.42
N TYR A 171 -19.49 8.37 -2.78
CA TYR A 171 -18.61 9.48 -2.42
C TYR A 171 -19.29 10.28 -1.30
N ARG A 172 -18.59 10.39 -0.18
CA ARG A 172 -19.14 10.93 1.04
C ARG A 172 -18.26 12.05 1.58
N ARG A 173 -18.83 12.86 2.47
CA ARG A 173 -18.11 13.90 3.20
C ARG A 173 -18.41 13.76 4.69
N VAL A 174 -17.36 13.64 5.49
CA VAL A 174 -17.47 13.55 6.94
C VAL A 174 -16.65 14.62 7.65
N ASN A 175 -17.23 15.22 8.69
CA ASN A 175 -16.48 16.03 9.65
C ASN A 175 -16.03 15.12 10.80
N LEU A 176 -14.74 14.88 10.90
CA LEU A 176 -14.14 13.93 11.84
C LEU A 176 -14.39 14.30 13.32
N THR A 177 -14.46 15.60 13.63
CA THR A 177 -14.71 16.09 14.99
C THR A 177 -16.16 15.88 15.43
N THR A 178 -17.12 16.27 14.57
CA THR A 178 -18.55 16.18 14.91
C THR A 178 -19.15 14.82 14.58
N GLY A 179 -18.53 14.04 13.70
CA GLY A 179 -19.06 12.81 13.15
C GLY A 179 -20.24 13.01 12.20
N VAL A 180 -20.49 14.26 11.75
CA VAL A 180 -21.52 14.52 10.75
C VAL A 180 -21.04 14.06 9.40
N ASP A 181 -21.67 13.01 8.89
CA ASP A 181 -21.39 12.36 7.62
C ASP A 181 -22.58 12.52 6.68
N ARG A 182 -22.30 12.79 5.39
CA ARG A 182 -23.32 12.91 4.35
C ARG A 182 -22.84 12.35 3.02
N GLU A 183 -23.73 11.72 2.32
CA GLU A 183 -23.52 11.33 0.94
C GLU A 183 -23.47 12.56 0.03
N VAL A 184 -22.48 12.63 -0.85
CA VAL A 184 -22.34 13.65 -1.88
C VAL A 184 -22.86 13.10 -3.20
N HIS A 185 -22.46 11.87 -3.56
CA HIS A 185 -22.91 11.18 -4.77
C HIS A 185 -22.78 9.66 -4.59
N GLY A 186 -23.63 8.90 -5.26
CA GLY A 186 -23.56 7.43 -5.25
C GLY A 186 -24.10 6.82 -6.52
N GLU A 187 -23.52 5.70 -6.93
CA GLU A 187 -23.89 4.98 -8.15
C GLU A 187 -23.79 3.46 -7.97
N VAL A 188 -24.72 2.75 -8.57
CA VAL A 188 -24.72 1.29 -8.60
C VAL A 188 -24.00 0.80 -9.85
N THR A 189 -23.04 -0.11 -9.71
CA THR A 189 -22.32 -0.77 -10.80
C THR A 189 -22.67 -2.25 -10.90
N PRO A 190 -22.69 -2.86 -12.12
CA PRO A 190 -23.41 -4.13 -12.38
C PRO A 190 -22.70 -5.41 -11.92
N ARG A 191 -21.68 -5.35 -11.07
CA ARG A 191 -20.92 -6.54 -10.61
C ARG A 191 -20.33 -6.30 -9.23
N VAL A 192 -19.74 -7.31 -8.60
CA VAL A 192 -19.16 -7.25 -7.24
C VAL A 192 -17.63 -7.39 -7.20
N THR A 193 -17.02 -7.73 -8.33
CA THR A 193 -15.56 -7.77 -8.50
C THR A 193 -15.14 -6.80 -9.58
N SER A 194 -14.04 -6.09 -9.39
CA SER A 194 -13.56 -5.02 -10.28
C SER A 194 -14.70 -4.06 -10.65
N ALA A 195 -15.41 -3.56 -9.63
CA ALA A 195 -16.65 -2.80 -9.78
C ALA A 195 -16.71 -1.58 -8.85
N ARG A 196 -15.64 -1.32 -8.14
CA ARG A 196 -15.56 -0.26 -7.15
C ARG A 196 -14.87 0.95 -7.77
N TRP A 197 -15.30 2.13 -7.37
CA TRP A 197 -14.49 3.32 -7.56
C TRP A 197 -13.29 3.20 -6.62
N HIS A 198 -12.11 3.45 -7.14
CA HIS A 198 -10.90 3.43 -6.32
C HIS A 198 -10.51 4.84 -5.91
N ASP A 199 -11.01 5.82 -6.69
CA ASP A 199 -10.66 7.19 -6.48
C ASP A 199 -11.69 8.16 -7.08
N VAL A 200 -11.90 9.32 -6.41
CA VAL A 200 -12.80 10.40 -6.82
C VAL A 200 -12.23 11.75 -6.40
N ASP A 201 -11.58 12.47 -7.28
CA ASP A 201 -11.02 13.79 -6.97
C ASP A 201 -11.98 14.95 -7.29
N ARG A 202 -11.90 15.98 -6.47
CA ARG A 202 -12.74 17.16 -6.50
C ARG A 202 -12.28 18.18 -7.54
N ILE A 203 -13.10 18.44 -8.58
CA ILE A 203 -12.89 19.56 -9.50
C ILE A 203 -13.39 20.89 -8.90
N ASN A 204 -14.58 20.86 -8.28
CA ASN A 204 -15.21 22.03 -7.64
C ASN A 204 -16.38 21.59 -6.74
N GLU A 205 -17.18 22.54 -6.25
CA GLU A 205 -18.33 22.31 -5.36
C GLU A 205 -19.40 21.34 -5.89
N THR A 206 -19.41 21.06 -7.19
CA THR A 206 -20.48 20.29 -7.85
C THR A 206 -20.00 19.26 -8.83
N HIS A 207 -18.72 19.25 -9.16
CA HIS A 207 -18.15 18.32 -10.12
C HIS A 207 -16.95 17.61 -9.52
N VAL A 208 -16.90 16.32 -9.79
CA VAL A 208 -15.81 15.43 -9.38
C VAL A 208 -15.31 14.64 -10.59
N ALA A 209 -14.03 14.31 -10.60
CA ALA A 209 -13.46 13.29 -11.47
C ALA A 209 -13.61 11.91 -10.79
N VAL A 210 -13.86 10.86 -11.54
CA VAL A 210 -14.06 9.49 -11.05
C VAL A 210 -13.20 8.53 -11.86
N ALA A 211 -12.35 7.78 -11.19
CA ALA A 211 -11.64 6.63 -11.77
C ALA A 211 -12.61 5.43 -11.87
N ASP A 212 -13.14 5.18 -13.08
CA ASP A 212 -14.18 4.16 -13.29
C ASP A 212 -13.62 2.86 -13.87
N ILE A 213 -13.37 1.91 -13.00
CA ILE A 213 -12.85 0.58 -13.36
C ILE A 213 -13.85 -0.25 -14.20
N VAL A 214 -15.15 -0.02 -14.05
CA VAL A 214 -16.18 -0.79 -14.77
C VAL A 214 -16.26 -0.36 -16.24
N ARG A 215 -16.11 0.95 -16.46
CA ARG A 215 -16.19 1.55 -17.80
C ARG A 215 -14.82 1.67 -18.48
N ASP A 216 -13.73 1.38 -17.76
CA ASP A 216 -12.36 1.65 -18.23
C ASP A 216 -12.20 3.12 -18.65
N SER A 217 -12.60 4.06 -17.77
CA SER A 217 -12.69 5.48 -18.12
C SER A 217 -12.40 6.39 -16.93
N VAL A 218 -12.09 7.65 -17.23
CA VAL A 218 -12.16 8.76 -16.28
C VAL A 218 -13.39 9.60 -16.65
N ARG A 219 -14.24 9.89 -15.67
CA ARG A 219 -15.49 10.64 -15.85
C ARG A 219 -15.52 11.88 -15.00
N VAL A 220 -16.10 12.96 -15.53
CA VAL A 220 -16.50 14.13 -14.75
C VAL A 220 -18.00 14.06 -14.50
N VAL A 221 -18.39 14.02 -13.24
CA VAL A 221 -19.77 13.87 -12.80
C VAL A 221 -20.23 15.14 -12.09
N ASP A 222 -21.40 15.67 -12.48
CA ASP A 222 -22.12 16.67 -11.69
C ASP A 222 -22.83 15.96 -10.52
N THR A 223 -22.35 16.14 -9.30
CA THR A 223 -22.85 15.49 -8.09
C THR A 223 -24.28 15.85 -7.70
N ARG A 224 -24.85 16.93 -8.25
CA ARG A 224 -26.24 17.34 -7.99
C ARG A 224 -27.24 16.63 -8.89
N SER A 225 -26.88 16.45 -10.16
CA SER A 225 -27.73 15.77 -11.13
C SER A 225 -27.42 14.29 -11.26
N GLY A 226 -26.19 13.87 -10.93
CA GLY A 226 -25.65 12.54 -11.21
C GLY A 226 -25.27 12.33 -12.68
N GLU A 227 -25.28 13.40 -13.49
CA GLU A 227 -24.97 13.31 -14.92
C GLU A 227 -23.46 13.35 -15.18
N THR A 228 -22.97 12.46 -16.05
CA THR A 228 -21.61 12.55 -16.59
C THR A 228 -21.55 13.69 -17.59
N THR A 229 -20.77 14.72 -17.28
CA THR A 229 -20.61 15.92 -18.12
C THR A 229 -19.45 15.81 -19.10
N TRP A 230 -18.48 14.97 -18.81
CA TRP A 230 -17.35 14.64 -19.67
C TRP A 230 -16.85 13.22 -19.36
N GLU A 231 -16.26 12.57 -20.38
CA GLU A 231 -15.69 11.22 -20.21
C GLU A 231 -14.59 10.95 -21.23
N TRP A 232 -13.49 10.41 -20.74
CA TRP A 232 -12.45 9.78 -21.54
C TRP A 232 -12.46 8.27 -21.30
N HIS A 233 -12.55 7.50 -22.38
CA HIS A 233 -12.44 6.05 -22.35
C HIS A 233 -11.05 5.59 -22.77
N ALA A 234 -10.44 4.70 -22.02
CA ALA A 234 -9.11 4.15 -22.29
C ALA A 234 -9.00 3.49 -23.67
N ASN A 235 -10.09 2.94 -24.23
CA ASN A 235 -10.10 2.34 -25.56
C ASN A 235 -9.92 3.33 -26.72
N ARG A 236 -9.90 4.63 -26.45
CA ARG A 236 -9.53 5.66 -27.43
C ARG A 236 -8.02 5.75 -27.63
N THR A 237 -7.26 5.33 -26.63
CA THR A 237 -5.80 5.40 -26.60
C THR A 237 -5.17 4.00 -26.65
N PHE A 238 -5.70 3.05 -25.88
CA PHE A 238 -5.11 1.73 -25.72
C PHE A 238 -5.82 0.67 -26.55
N ASN A 239 -5.03 -0.25 -27.11
CA ASN A 239 -5.57 -1.44 -27.77
C ASN A 239 -5.95 -2.48 -26.70
N ARG A 240 -7.08 -3.17 -26.88
CA ARG A 240 -7.53 -4.27 -26.00
C ARG A 240 -6.58 -5.49 -25.94
N SER A 241 -5.51 -5.51 -26.72
CA SER A 241 -4.46 -6.54 -26.66
C SER A 241 -3.41 -6.29 -25.58
N VAL A 242 -3.40 -5.11 -24.96
CA VAL A 242 -2.54 -4.73 -23.83
C VAL A 242 -3.38 -4.63 -22.56
N GLY A 243 -2.73 -4.62 -21.38
CA GLY A 243 -3.40 -4.53 -20.09
C GLY A 243 -4.00 -5.84 -19.60
N GLY A 244 -4.92 -5.73 -18.67
CA GLY A 244 -5.52 -6.85 -17.95
C GLY A 244 -6.56 -7.65 -18.72
N GLN A 245 -7.20 -8.57 -18.03
CA GLN A 245 -8.21 -9.46 -18.60
C GLN A 245 -9.55 -8.75 -18.83
N ALA A 246 -10.43 -9.38 -19.62
CA ALA A 246 -11.78 -8.88 -19.86
C ALA A 246 -12.56 -8.74 -18.53
N GLY A 247 -13.09 -7.53 -18.29
CA GLY A 247 -13.80 -7.19 -17.06
C GLY A 247 -12.92 -6.56 -15.98
N ASP A 248 -11.62 -6.51 -16.21
CA ASP A 248 -10.63 -5.82 -15.38
C ASP A 248 -9.46 -5.35 -16.27
N TRP A 249 -9.79 -4.64 -17.34
CA TRP A 249 -8.84 -4.39 -18.42
C TRP A 249 -7.83 -3.31 -18.07
N THR A 250 -8.29 -2.11 -17.68
CA THR A 250 -7.39 -1.02 -17.27
C THR A 250 -7.06 -1.10 -15.79
N HIS A 251 -8.03 -1.53 -14.99
CA HIS A 251 -8.02 -1.36 -13.54
C HIS A 251 -7.67 0.08 -13.17
N MET A 252 -8.49 1.03 -13.69
CA MET A 252 -8.34 2.45 -13.40
C MET A 252 -8.43 2.65 -11.89
N ASN A 253 -7.33 2.96 -11.24
CA ASN A 253 -7.26 2.96 -9.78
C ASN A 253 -6.97 4.32 -9.16
N ASP A 254 -6.86 5.37 -10.02
CA ASP A 254 -6.57 6.70 -9.54
C ASP A 254 -6.87 7.76 -10.60
N VAL A 255 -7.24 8.98 -10.17
CA VAL A 255 -7.40 10.19 -11.00
C VAL A 255 -7.17 11.45 -10.18
N GLU A 256 -6.19 12.26 -10.52
CA GLU A 256 -5.90 13.55 -9.89
C GLU A 256 -6.22 14.71 -10.86
N VAL A 257 -6.88 15.75 -10.36
CA VAL A 257 -7.20 16.98 -11.09
C VAL A 257 -6.04 17.97 -10.99
N LEU A 258 -5.28 18.11 -12.05
CA LEU A 258 -4.08 18.93 -12.05
C LEU A 258 -4.36 20.43 -12.09
N PRO A 259 -3.46 21.28 -11.56
CA PRO A 259 -3.62 22.73 -11.56
C PRO A 259 -3.75 23.38 -12.95
N ASP A 260 -3.30 22.70 -14.00
CA ASP A 260 -3.41 23.16 -15.40
C ASP A 260 -4.71 22.71 -16.10
N GLY A 261 -5.55 21.95 -15.40
CA GLY A 261 -6.85 21.46 -15.88
C GLY A 261 -6.81 20.13 -16.61
N ARG A 262 -5.64 19.50 -16.72
CA ARG A 262 -5.53 18.09 -17.13
C ARG A 262 -5.95 17.17 -15.98
N LEU A 263 -6.20 15.92 -16.33
CA LEU A 263 -6.43 14.85 -15.38
C LEU A 263 -5.26 13.87 -15.48
N MET A 264 -4.53 13.67 -14.40
CA MET A 264 -3.60 12.54 -14.29
C MET A 264 -4.42 11.31 -13.95
N ALA A 265 -4.11 10.16 -14.53
CA ALA A 265 -4.84 8.93 -14.27
C ALA A 265 -3.92 7.72 -14.31
N SER A 266 -4.25 6.72 -13.48
CA SER A 266 -3.46 5.50 -13.33
C SER A 266 -4.23 4.26 -13.84
N PRO A 267 -4.12 3.92 -15.13
CA PRO A 267 -4.56 2.62 -15.66
C PRO A 267 -3.56 1.54 -15.23
N ARG A 268 -3.72 1.00 -14.02
CA ARG A 268 -2.80 0.08 -13.34
C ARG A 268 -2.29 -1.05 -14.22
N ASN A 269 -3.21 -1.75 -14.90
CA ASN A 269 -2.89 -2.91 -15.72
C ASN A 269 -2.17 -2.56 -17.04
N MET A 270 -1.90 -1.27 -17.27
CA MET A 270 -1.09 -0.78 -18.40
C MET A 270 0.34 -0.42 -17.99
N ASP A 271 0.68 -0.52 -16.69
CA ASP A 271 1.98 -0.10 -16.13
C ASP A 271 2.34 1.35 -16.49
N GLN A 272 1.33 2.24 -16.48
CA GLN A 272 1.46 3.62 -16.94
C GLN A 272 0.71 4.60 -16.03
N VAL A 273 1.21 5.83 -15.97
CA VAL A 273 0.48 7.02 -15.55
C VAL A 273 0.27 7.90 -16.77
N VAL A 274 -0.97 8.29 -17.05
CA VAL A 274 -1.33 9.06 -18.23
C VAL A 274 -1.88 10.43 -17.86
N PHE A 275 -1.66 11.41 -18.72
CA PHE A 275 -2.17 12.77 -18.57
C PHE A 275 -3.21 13.02 -19.65
N VAL A 276 -4.46 13.22 -19.23
CA VAL A 276 -5.61 13.37 -20.13
C VAL A 276 -6.00 14.84 -20.21
N GLU A 277 -5.94 15.40 -21.40
CA GLU A 277 -6.40 16.77 -21.67
C GLU A 277 -7.87 16.75 -22.10
N PRO A 278 -8.77 17.45 -21.36
CA PRO A 278 -10.18 17.51 -21.72
C PRO A 278 -10.39 18.06 -23.13
N GLY A 279 -10.97 17.24 -24.02
CA GLY A 279 -11.21 17.58 -25.43
C GLY A 279 -10.15 17.07 -26.42
N GLU A 280 -8.93 16.78 -25.98
CA GLU A 280 -7.85 16.29 -26.84
C GLU A 280 -7.52 14.81 -26.56
N GLY A 281 -7.59 14.35 -25.31
CA GLY A 281 -7.28 12.97 -24.91
C GLY A 281 -5.92 12.87 -24.20
N VAL A 282 -5.29 11.69 -24.26
CA VAL A 282 -3.99 11.46 -23.60
C VAL A 282 -2.88 12.19 -24.33
N ASP A 283 -2.09 12.96 -23.57
CA ASP A 283 -0.79 13.47 -24.03
C ASP A 283 0.28 12.37 -23.96
N GLU A 284 0.54 11.74 -25.10
CA GLU A 284 1.51 10.63 -25.18
C GLU A 284 2.93 11.06 -24.76
N ASN A 285 3.29 12.35 -24.91
CA ASN A 285 4.61 12.87 -24.52
C ASN A 285 4.74 13.00 -22.99
N TRP A 286 3.63 12.99 -22.28
CA TRP A 286 3.61 13.05 -20.81
C TRP A 286 3.36 11.68 -20.16
N THR A 287 3.06 10.66 -20.93
CA THR A 287 2.86 9.31 -20.37
C THR A 287 4.13 8.83 -19.66
N LEU A 288 4.00 8.45 -18.38
CA LEU A 288 5.04 7.83 -17.58
C LEU A 288 4.84 6.32 -17.57
N GLY A 289 5.87 5.56 -17.89
CA GLY A 289 5.81 4.10 -17.98
C GLY A 289 5.46 3.60 -19.38
N THR A 290 5.51 2.29 -19.53
CA THR A 290 5.17 1.57 -20.77
C THR A 290 4.72 0.16 -20.42
N GLU A 291 3.69 -0.32 -21.05
CA GLU A 291 3.16 -1.68 -20.89
C GLU A 291 4.27 -2.74 -20.83
N ASN A 292 4.28 -3.53 -19.75
CA ASN A 292 5.26 -4.58 -19.45
C ASN A 292 6.72 -4.08 -19.24
N ASP A 293 6.98 -2.78 -19.12
CA ASP A 293 8.28 -2.29 -18.64
C ASP A 293 8.30 -2.21 -17.11
N TYR A 294 8.30 -3.35 -16.47
CA TYR A 294 8.28 -3.51 -15.01
C TYR A 294 9.48 -2.89 -14.28
N ARG A 295 10.50 -2.42 -15.01
CA ARG A 295 11.60 -1.67 -14.39
C ARG A 295 11.22 -0.24 -14.09
N THR A 296 10.34 0.33 -14.91
CA THR A 296 9.78 1.66 -14.72
C THR A 296 8.64 1.60 -13.72
N LEU A 297 7.53 0.93 -14.05
CA LEU A 297 6.37 0.74 -13.18
C LEU A 297 5.84 -0.69 -13.32
N TYR A 298 5.27 -1.24 -12.24
CA TYR A 298 4.61 -2.53 -12.27
C TYR A 298 3.34 -2.51 -11.41
N GLU A 299 2.19 -2.43 -12.07
CA GLU A 299 0.87 -2.32 -11.44
C GLU A 299 0.84 -1.24 -10.35
N GLN A 300 1.21 -0.02 -10.72
CA GLN A 300 1.31 1.12 -9.83
C GLN A 300 -0.05 1.55 -9.28
N HIS A 301 -0.02 2.29 -8.15
CA HIS A 301 -1.18 2.88 -7.51
C HIS A 301 -0.91 4.32 -7.12
N ASN A 302 -1.97 5.07 -6.97
CA ASN A 302 -2.10 6.43 -6.44
C ASN A 302 -0.86 7.27 -6.74
N PRO A 303 -0.62 7.68 -8.00
CA PRO A 303 0.42 8.63 -8.33
C PRO A 303 -0.03 10.04 -7.92
N ASP A 304 0.83 10.79 -7.21
CA ASP A 304 0.61 12.17 -6.79
C ASP A 304 1.52 13.14 -7.57
N TYR A 305 0.96 14.26 -8.02
CA TYR A 305 1.63 15.23 -8.87
C TYR A 305 2.29 16.36 -8.08
N VAL A 306 3.62 16.50 -8.23
CA VAL A 306 4.37 17.62 -7.69
C VAL A 306 4.45 18.75 -8.73
N PRO A 307 3.78 19.89 -8.52
CA PRO A 307 3.69 20.96 -9.50
C PRO A 307 5.00 21.73 -9.68
N ALA A 308 5.11 22.49 -10.78
CA ALA A 308 6.28 23.33 -11.07
C ALA A 308 6.58 24.34 -9.97
N SER A 309 5.58 24.81 -9.22
CA SER A 309 5.74 25.71 -8.08
C SER A 309 6.50 25.06 -6.90
N ALA A 310 6.53 23.74 -6.83
CA ALA A 310 7.25 22.92 -5.85
C ALA A 310 8.49 22.24 -6.47
N GLY A 311 8.97 22.71 -7.63
CA GLY A 311 10.14 22.18 -8.32
C GLY A 311 9.84 21.02 -9.27
N GLY A 312 8.55 20.72 -9.53
CA GLY A 312 8.12 19.80 -10.57
C GLY A 312 8.29 20.36 -12.00
N PRO A 313 7.67 19.75 -13.00
CA PRO A 313 6.71 18.64 -12.87
C PRO A 313 7.39 17.35 -12.44
N ALA A 314 6.85 16.73 -11.40
CA ALA A 314 7.26 15.41 -10.96
C ALA A 314 6.03 14.58 -10.56
N VAL A 315 6.20 13.27 -10.47
CA VAL A 315 5.18 12.32 -10.00
C VAL A 315 5.82 11.47 -8.92
N VAL A 316 5.23 11.40 -7.73
CA VAL A 316 5.50 10.35 -6.77
C VAL A 316 4.48 9.23 -6.98
N VAL A 317 4.88 7.97 -6.79
CA VAL A 317 4.01 6.83 -7.15
C VAL A 317 4.37 5.58 -6.36
N ALA A 318 3.37 4.85 -5.92
CA ALA A 318 3.53 3.52 -5.36
C ALA A 318 3.72 2.48 -6.48
N ASP A 319 4.94 1.98 -6.64
CA ASP A 319 5.29 0.92 -7.60
C ASP A 319 5.06 -0.44 -6.94
N SER A 320 3.78 -0.82 -6.86
CA SER A 320 3.21 -1.79 -5.94
C SER A 320 3.80 -3.18 -6.06
N GLU A 321 3.84 -3.76 -7.26
CA GLU A 321 4.36 -5.11 -7.46
C GLU A 321 5.89 -5.17 -7.34
N ASN A 322 6.58 -4.04 -7.50
CA ASN A 322 8.02 -3.95 -7.22
C ASN A 322 8.33 -3.67 -5.73
N GLY A 323 7.33 -3.46 -4.87
CA GLY A 323 7.50 -3.22 -3.43
C GLY A 323 8.39 -2.03 -3.14
N ARG A 324 8.14 -0.90 -3.81
CA ARG A 324 8.88 0.35 -3.66
C ARG A 324 7.98 1.55 -3.94
N VAL A 325 8.36 2.73 -3.44
CA VAL A 325 7.77 4.00 -3.84
C VAL A 325 8.82 4.83 -4.58
N LEU A 326 8.41 5.60 -5.59
CA LEU A 326 9.31 6.27 -6.51
C LEU A 326 8.89 7.73 -6.73
N GLU A 327 9.85 8.56 -7.11
CA GLU A 327 9.62 9.88 -7.69
C GLU A 327 10.26 9.94 -9.08
N TYR A 328 9.48 10.37 -10.05
CA TYR A 328 9.93 10.69 -11.39
C TYR A 328 9.81 12.19 -11.63
N GLN A 329 10.88 12.81 -12.11
CA GLN A 329 10.96 14.21 -12.53
C GLN A 329 10.87 14.27 -14.05
N ARG A 330 10.02 15.15 -14.57
CA ARG A 330 10.04 15.45 -16.00
C ARG A 330 11.12 16.48 -16.29
N VAL A 331 12.09 16.14 -17.14
CA VAL A 331 13.29 16.96 -17.40
C VAL A 331 13.53 17.13 -18.89
N ASP A 332 14.19 18.23 -19.22
CA ASP A 332 14.79 18.44 -20.53
C ASP A 332 15.92 17.41 -20.74
N PRO A 333 15.94 16.66 -21.84
CA PRO A 333 16.91 15.60 -22.06
C PRO A 333 18.36 16.08 -22.21
N GLU A 334 18.57 17.33 -22.63
CA GLU A 334 19.91 17.90 -22.85
C GLU A 334 20.48 18.51 -21.56
N THR A 335 19.66 19.24 -20.81
CA THR A 335 20.10 19.98 -19.62
C THR A 335 19.88 19.22 -18.32
N GLY A 336 18.90 18.33 -18.27
CA GLY A 336 18.46 17.64 -17.05
C GLY A 336 17.64 18.51 -16.11
N GLU A 337 17.30 19.75 -16.50
CA GLU A 337 16.46 20.66 -15.72
C GLU A 337 14.98 20.33 -15.87
N PRO A 338 14.14 20.60 -14.85
CA PRO A 338 12.69 20.40 -14.92
C PRO A 338 12.06 21.13 -16.10
N THR A 339 11.16 20.46 -16.84
CA THR A 339 10.53 21.05 -18.02
C THR A 339 9.09 20.59 -18.23
N THR A 340 8.28 21.53 -18.76
CA THR A 340 6.94 21.24 -19.29
C THR A 340 6.92 21.09 -20.80
N ALA A 341 8.07 21.19 -21.46
CA ALA A 341 8.17 21.09 -22.93
C ALA A 341 7.76 19.71 -23.44
N ALA A 342 7.21 19.65 -24.66
CA ALA A 342 6.70 18.40 -25.23
C ALA A 342 7.79 17.32 -25.40
N ASP A 343 9.05 17.72 -25.61
CA ASP A 343 10.20 16.81 -25.75
C ASP A 343 10.89 16.45 -24.43
N GLY A 344 10.30 16.84 -23.29
CA GLY A 344 10.78 16.40 -21.97
C GLY A 344 10.65 14.90 -21.78
N GLU A 345 11.47 14.33 -20.91
CA GLU A 345 11.46 12.92 -20.54
C GLU A 345 11.34 12.71 -19.04
N TRP A 346 10.75 11.58 -18.62
CA TRP A 346 10.68 11.20 -17.22
C TRP A 346 11.97 10.53 -16.77
N ARG A 347 12.58 11.07 -15.70
CA ARG A 347 13.76 10.48 -15.04
C ARG A 347 13.46 10.24 -13.58
N ARG A 348 13.76 9.02 -13.10
CA ARG A 348 13.63 8.70 -11.68
C ARG A 348 14.64 9.53 -10.87
N THR A 349 14.17 10.28 -9.87
CA THR A 349 14.98 11.15 -9.03
C THR A 349 15.09 10.67 -7.59
N TRP A 350 14.14 9.85 -7.13
CA TRP A 350 14.13 9.27 -5.81
C TRP A 350 13.40 7.93 -5.81
N GLY A 351 13.62 7.15 -4.78
CA GLY A 351 12.86 5.97 -4.47
C GLY A 351 13.20 5.47 -3.07
N TRP A 352 12.25 4.77 -2.46
CA TRP A 352 12.39 4.21 -1.12
C TRP A 352 11.78 2.82 -1.03
N ARG A 353 12.38 2.00 -0.17
CA ARG A 353 11.85 0.71 0.28
C ARG A 353 12.50 0.28 1.59
N ASP A 354 11.83 -0.54 2.36
CA ASP A 354 12.38 -1.22 3.53
C ASP A 354 12.00 -2.71 3.57
N SER A 355 12.43 -3.41 4.60
CA SER A 355 12.18 -4.83 4.76
C SER A 355 10.70 -5.17 5.00
N ARG A 356 9.91 -4.23 5.54
CA ARG A 356 8.47 -4.39 5.78
C ARG A 356 7.63 -4.08 4.55
N LEU A 357 8.02 -3.06 3.76
CA LEU A 357 7.22 -2.56 2.64
C LEU A 357 6.79 -3.70 1.72
N GLN A 358 5.48 -3.90 1.64
CA GLN A 358 4.89 -4.97 0.87
C GLN A 358 3.59 -4.49 0.22
N TRP A 359 3.61 -4.36 -1.10
CA TRP A 359 2.46 -3.94 -1.89
C TRP A 359 1.96 -2.52 -1.52
N PRO A 360 2.84 -1.47 -1.58
CA PRO A 360 2.43 -0.11 -1.31
C PRO A 360 1.31 0.32 -2.27
N ARG A 361 0.39 1.14 -1.76
CA ARG A 361 -0.75 1.61 -2.54
C ARG A 361 -0.74 3.10 -2.78
N ASP A 362 -0.06 3.83 -1.91
CA ASP A 362 -0.12 5.26 -1.95
C ASP A 362 1.18 5.89 -1.45
N VAL A 363 1.51 7.11 -1.94
CA VAL A 363 2.64 7.91 -1.47
C VAL A 363 2.50 9.38 -1.82
N ASP A 364 2.48 10.26 -0.81
CA ASP A 364 2.39 11.71 -0.96
C ASP A 364 3.66 12.43 -0.57
N ARG A 365 3.84 13.63 -1.10
CA ARG A 365 4.94 14.50 -0.72
C ARG A 365 4.47 15.60 0.23
N LEU A 366 4.68 15.39 1.52
CA LEU A 366 4.29 16.32 2.57
C LEU A 366 5.07 17.66 2.53
N PRO A 367 4.49 18.77 3.02
CA PRO A 367 5.13 20.09 3.03
C PRO A 367 6.49 20.15 3.76
N ASN A 368 6.77 19.19 4.65
CA ASN A 368 8.07 19.06 5.33
C ASN A 368 9.11 18.29 4.50
N ASP A 369 8.81 18.00 3.23
CA ASP A 369 9.60 17.20 2.28
C ASP A 369 9.72 15.70 2.63
N ASN A 370 9.05 15.21 3.66
CA ASN A 370 8.90 13.78 3.92
C ASN A 370 7.88 13.17 2.96
N SER A 371 7.87 11.85 2.85
CA SER A 371 6.83 11.12 2.11
C SER A 371 5.94 10.38 3.09
N LEU A 372 4.63 10.53 2.95
CA LEU A 372 3.65 9.66 3.60
C LEU A 372 3.48 8.43 2.71
N VAL A 373 3.59 7.23 3.26
CA VAL A 373 3.58 5.98 2.49
C VAL A 373 2.58 5.01 3.09
N THR A 374 1.67 4.53 2.26
CA THR A 374 0.68 3.53 2.61
C THR A 374 1.15 2.14 2.19
N ASP A 375 1.48 1.32 3.19
CA ASP A 375 2.07 -0.03 3.06
C ASP A 375 1.02 -1.10 3.35
N THR A 376 0.26 -1.49 2.33
CA THR A 376 -0.95 -2.31 2.45
C THR A 376 -0.70 -3.66 3.12
N HIS A 377 0.21 -4.48 2.62
CA HIS A 377 0.54 -5.78 3.22
C HIS A 377 1.60 -5.69 4.33
N GLY A 378 2.18 -4.50 4.54
CA GLY A 378 2.97 -4.19 5.73
C GLY A 378 2.11 -3.75 6.91
N ASP A 379 0.79 -3.59 6.71
CA ASP A 379 -0.22 -3.12 7.68
C ASP A 379 0.23 -1.86 8.40
N ARG A 380 0.61 -0.84 7.65
CA ARG A 380 1.03 0.44 8.25
C ARG A 380 0.88 1.61 7.28
N VAL A 381 0.75 2.79 7.85
CA VAL A 381 1.09 4.06 7.20
C VAL A 381 2.36 4.59 7.85
N ALA A 382 3.30 5.08 7.05
CA ALA A 382 4.61 5.53 7.53
C ALA A 382 5.01 6.87 6.90
N GLU A 383 5.52 7.79 7.71
CA GLU A 383 6.18 9.01 7.24
C GLU A 383 7.68 8.76 7.11
N VAL A 384 8.20 8.98 5.92
CA VAL A 384 9.58 8.66 5.52
C VAL A 384 10.33 9.94 5.20
N ALA A 385 11.42 10.20 5.92
CA ALA A 385 12.29 11.32 5.65
C ALA A 385 13.07 11.16 4.33
N PRO A 386 13.57 12.24 3.72
CA PRO A 386 14.33 12.18 2.46
C PRO A 386 15.55 11.26 2.47
N ASN A 387 16.14 11.00 3.64
CA ASN A 387 17.26 10.08 3.82
C ASN A 387 16.83 8.61 3.94
N GLY A 388 15.52 8.33 3.92
CA GLY A 388 14.91 7.01 4.00
C GLY A 388 14.53 6.55 5.41
N SER A 389 14.86 7.30 6.46
CA SER A 389 14.46 6.95 7.83
C SER A 389 12.95 7.07 8.00
N VAL A 390 12.33 6.08 8.65
CA VAL A 390 10.94 6.16 9.09
C VAL A 390 10.89 7.02 10.35
N VAL A 391 10.23 8.18 10.27
CA VAL A 391 10.17 9.16 11.37
C VAL A 391 8.88 9.04 12.18
N TRP A 392 7.83 8.51 11.57
CA TRP A 392 6.54 8.22 12.21
C TRP A 392 5.89 7.01 11.54
N SER A 393 5.10 6.24 12.26
CA SER A 393 4.24 5.22 11.68
C SER A 393 3.12 4.79 12.61
N VAL A 394 1.99 4.37 12.02
CA VAL A 394 0.89 3.69 12.70
C VAL A 394 0.64 2.33 12.07
N THR A 395 0.18 1.38 12.89
CA THR A 395 -0.26 0.08 12.41
C THR A 395 -1.77 0.12 12.14
N VAL A 396 -2.16 -0.24 10.94
CA VAL A 396 -3.56 -0.32 10.48
C VAL A 396 -3.66 -1.42 9.43
N GLY A 397 -4.69 -2.25 9.51
CA GLY A 397 -4.84 -3.40 8.61
C GLY A 397 -5.23 -3.00 7.20
N MET A 398 -4.49 -3.46 6.20
CA MET A 398 -4.78 -3.28 4.77
C MET A 398 -5.08 -1.82 4.37
N PRO A 399 -4.27 -0.82 4.76
CA PRO A 399 -4.47 0.55 4.32
C PRO A 399 -4.37 0.64 2.80
N TYR A 400 -5.19 1.49 2.21
CA TYR A 400 -5.21 1.70 0.76
C TYR A 400 -4.73 3.11 0.41
N ASP A 401 -5.18 4.09 1.17
CA ASP A 401 -4.90 5.49 0.99
C ASP A 401 -4.75 6.19 2.34
N ALA A 402 -3.96 7.27 2.43
CA ALA A 402 -3.73 7.97 3.68
C ALA A 402 -3.36 9.44 3.50
N GLU A 403 -4.15 10.32 4.11
CA GLU A 403 -4.02 11.75 3.98
C GLU A 403 -3.60 12.46 5.29
N ARG A 404 -2.69 13.42 5.19
CA ARG A 404 -2.32 14.30 6.29
C ARG A 404 -3.15 15.58 6.26
N LEU A 405 -4.05 15.77 7.23
CA LEU A 405 -4.90 16.98 7.31
C LEU A 405 -4.06 18.26 7.34
N GLY A 406 -4.58 19.32 6.68
CA GLY A 406 -3.96 20.65 6.69
C GLY A 406 -2.75 20.79 5.77
N THR A 407 -2.42 19.79 4.95
CA THR A 407 -1.29 19.82 4.02
C THR A 407 -1.71 20.07 2.56
N GLY A 408 -2.99 20.26 2.31
CA GLY A 408 -3.59 20.46 0.99
C GLY A 408 -4.49 19.29 0.59
N PRO A 409 -5.14 19.34 -0.58
CA PRO A 409 -5.68 18.15 -1.20
C PRO A 409 -4.52 17.20 -1.50
N GLU A 410 -4.75 15.90 -1.56
CA GLU A 410 -3.75 14.87 -1.86
C GLU A 410 -2.47 14.98 -1.01
N SER A 411 -2.55 15.47 0.21
CA SER A 411 -1.40 15.73 1.11
C SER A 411 -0.17 16.35 0.43
N THR A 412 -0.36 17.06 -0.67
CA THR A 412 0.69 17.68 -1.47
C THR A 412 1.28 18.94 -0.83
N GLY A 413 2.28 19.51 -1.43
CA GLY A 413 2.90 20.76 -1.05
C GLY A 413 4.35 20.64 -0.68
N GLY A 414 4.90 19.44 -0.66
CA GLY A 414 6.33 19.18 -0.54
C GLY A 414 7.07 19.38 -1.85
N ARG A 415 8.38 19.57 -1.75
CA ARG A 415 9.25 19.85 -2.90
C ARG A 415 9.69 18.58 -3.60
N SER A 416 9.86 18.66 -4.92
CA SER A 416 10.53 17.60 -5.67
C SER A 416 11.97 17.37 -5.16
N THR A 417 12.51 16.20 -5.44
CA THR A 417 13.91 15.89 -5.09
C THR A 417 14.89 16.79 -5.81
N HIS A 418 14.56 17.23 -7.03
CA HIS A 418 15.38 18.19 -7.77
C HIS A 418 15.50 19.53 -7.03
N GLU A 419 14.39 20.12 -6.61
CA GLU A 419 14.35 21.40 -5.87
C GLU A 419 15.06 21.30 -4.53
N ARG A 420 14.88 20.19 -3.79
CA ARG A 420 15.58 19.96 -2.51
C ARG A 420 17.10 19.91 -2.68
N ARG A 421 17.61 19.27 -3.74
CA ARG A 421 19.05 19.19 -4.04
C ARG A 421 19.62 20.53 -4.47
N GLY A 422 18.89 21.32 -5.26
CA GLY A 422 19.24 22.68 -5.65
C GLY A 422 19.40 23.59 -4.45
N SER A 423 18.46 23.54 -3.51
CA SER A 423 18.50 24.32 -2.26
C SER A 423 19.65 23.91 -1.32
N ALA A 424 20.00 22.62 -1.25
CA ALA A 424 21.11 22.12 -0.43
C ALA A 424 22.49 22.53 -0.97
N ASN A 425 22.66 22.65 -2.28
CA ASN A 425 23.90 23.11 -2.90
C ASN A 425 24.20 24.60 -2.66
N GLY A 426 23.17 25.39 -2.31
CA GLY A 426 23.33 26.82 -1.89
C GLY A 426 23.77 27.00 -0.43
N SER A 427 23.65 25.98 0.42
CA SER A 427 24.06 25.97 1.82
C SER A 427 24.93 24.75 2.09
N ASN A 428 26.28 24.92 1.99
CA ASN A 428 27.34 23.98 2.39
C ASN A 428 26.96 22.49 2.46
N ALA A 429 27.11 21.79 1.35
CA ALA A 429 26.94 20.34 1.24
C ALA A 429 28.03 19.60 2.06
N SER A 430 27.74 19.24 3.30
CA SER A 430 28.62 18.40 4.14
C SER A 430 27.97 17.17 4.78
N ASP A 431 26.71 16.85 4.52
CA ASP A 431 26.03 15.72 5.18
C ASP A 431 25.34 14.70 4.25
N ALA A 432 25.88 14.48 3.05
CA ALA A 432 25.51 13.32 2.24
C ALA A 432 26.53 12.18 2.41
N SER A 433 26.78 11.74 3.66
CA SER A 433 27.58 10.53 3.91
C SER A 433 26.65 9.31 3.88
N GLY A 434 26.49 8.71 2.69
CA GLY A 434 25.91 7.40 2.53
C GLY A 434 26.70 6.36 3.33
N GLY A 435 26.03 5.62 4.21
CA GLY A 435 26.61 4.52 4.97
C GLY A 435 27.19 3.40 4.07
N PRO A 436 28.07 2.53 4.58
CA PRO A 436 28.96 1.67 3.81
C PRO A 436 28.37 0.36 3.29
N LEU A 437 27.05 0.16 3.20
CA LEU A 437 26.48 -1.11 2.73
C LEU A 437 25.47 -0.91 1.57
N SER A 438 26.03 -0.56 0.40
CA SER A 438 25.33 -0.68 -0.86
C SER A 438 25.80 -1.95 -1.57
N MET A 439 25.22 -3.10 -1.21
CA MET A 439 25.39 -4.36 -1.95
C MET A 439 24.04 -4.88 -2.44
N VAL A 440 23.27 -4.03 -3.09
CA VAL A 440 22.26 -4.47 -4.05
C VAL A 440 22.82 -4.11 -5.41
N ALA A 441 22.88 -5.10 -6.32
CA ALA A 441 23.51 -4.95 -7.61
C ALA A 441 23.05 -3.67 -8.32
N PRO A 442 23.97 -2.88 -8.90
CA PRO A 442 23.59 -1.69 -9.61
C PRO A 442 22.73 -2.10 -10.81
N LEU A 443 21.51 -1.56 -10.87
CA LEU A 443 20.86 -1.43 -12.15
C LEU A 443 21.82 -0.56 -12.99
N THR A 444 22.38 -1.15 -14.04
CA THR A 444 23.40 -0.54 -14.88
C THR A 444 22.78 0.50 -15.81
N ASP A 445 22.28 1.59 -15.24
CA ASP A 445 22.00 2.82 -15.94
C ASP A 445 22.70 3.93 -15.18
N SER A 446 23.61 4.64 -15.84
CA SER A 446 24.55 5.57 -15.21
C SER A 446 23.90 6.81 -14.57
N ASP A 447 22.57 6.99 -14.75
CA ASP A 447 21.76 8.06 -14.16
C ASP A 447 20.62 7.53 -13.25
N ALA A 448 20.55 6.23 -13.01
CA ALA A 448 19.50 5.64 -12.16
C ALA A 448 19.69 6.09 -10.72
N THR A 449 18.77 6.91 -10.23
CA THR A 449 18.73 7.32 -8.83
C THR A 449 18.56 6.10 -7.95
N ARG A 450 19.41 6.00 -6.98
CA ARG A 450 19.44 4.90 -6.03
C ARG A 450 18.14 4.86 -5.23
N VAL A 451 17.51 3.70 -5.13
CA VAL A 451 16.45 3.46 -4.14
C VAL A 451 17.08 3.50 -2.75
N VAL A 452 16.56 4.38 -1.90
CA VAL A 452 17.05 4.56 -0.53
C VAL A 452 16.48 3.44 0.35
N VAL A 453 17.32 2.90 1.22
CA VAL A 453 16.93 1.92 2.25
C VAL A 453 17.20 2.58 3.60
N PRO A 454 16.31 2.43 4.61
CA PRO A 454 16.51 3.02 5.93
C PRO A 454 17.90 2.69 6.49
N PRO A 455 18.60 3.67 7.05
CA PRO A 455 19.92 3.44 7.64
C PRO A 455 19.88 2.55 8.90
N GLU A 456 18.71 2.41 9.52
CA GLU A 456 18.44 1.56 10.69
C GLU A 456 18.18 0.09 10.35
N GLU A 457 18.06 -0.30 9.07
CA GLU A 457 17.83 -1.69 8.67
C GLU A 457 18.95 -2.62 9.18
N SER A 458 18.54 -3.66 9.88
CA SER A 458 19.45 -4.68 10.37
C SER A 458 19.99 -5.60 9.25
N PRO A 459 21.10 -6.34 9.47
CA PRO A 459 21.54 -7.35 8.51
C PRO A 459 20.49 -8.42 8.18
N VAL A 460 19.57 -8.72 9.10
CA VAL A 460 18.47 -9.66 8.87
C VAL A 460 17.43 -9.05 7.94
N ASP A 461 17.11 -7.77 8.11
CA ASP A 461 16.17 -7.04 7.28
C ASP A 461 16.68 -6.92 5.83
N LEU A 462 17.98 -6.68 5.66
CA LEU A 462 18.62 -6.68 4.33
C LEU A 462 18.55 -8.06 3.65
N VAL A 463 18.61 -9.17 4.40
CA VAL A 463 18.38 -10.52 3.85
C VAL A 463 16.93 -10.67 3.40
N TRP A 464 15.96 -10.17 4.17
CA TRP A 464 14.55 -10.18 3.76
C TRP A 464 14.28 -9.35 2.51
N LEU A 465 14.87 -8.16 2.41
CA LEU A 465 14.82 -7.36 1.18
C LEU A 465 15.35 -8.14 -0.03
N GLY A 466 16.50 -8.80 0.11
CA GLY A 466 17.06 -9.61 -0.96
C GLY A 466 16.21 -10.84 -1.33
N LEU A 467 15.50 -11.44 -0.37
CA LEU A 467 14.55 -12.53 -0.63
C LEU A 467 13.31 -12.05 -1.37
N LYS A 468 12.78 -10.87 -1.05
CA LYS A 468 11.64 -10.27 -1.77
C LYS A 468 11.94 -10.07 -3.25
N GLU A 469 13.17 -9.69 -3.61
CA GLU A 469 13.58 -9.56 -5.03
C GLU A 469 13.69 -10.88 -5.79
N LEU A 470 13.89 -11.99 -5.10
CA LEU A 470 14.03 -13.31 -5.72
C LEU A 470 12.68 -14.02 -5.90
N VAL A 471 11.66 -13.59 -5.19
CA VAL A 471 10.33 -14.22 -5.21
C VAL A 471 9.41 -13.38 -6.09
N PRO A 472 8.68 -13.97 -7.05
CA PRO A 472 7.70 -13.23 -7.85
C PRO A 472 6.65 -12.56 -6.96
N SER A 473 6.51 -11.24 -7.05
CA SER A 473 5.63 -10.44 -6.18
C SER A 473 4.16 -10.72 -6.42
N LEU A 474 3.70 -10.70 -7.67
CA LEU A 474 2.29 -10.85 -8.03
C LEU A 474 1.61 -12.09 -7.41
N PRO A 475 2.14 -13.34 -7.51
CA PRO A 475 1.51 -14.47 -6.85
C PRO A 475 1.60 -14.41 -5.31
N VAL A 476 2.61 -13.77 -4.75
CA VAL A 476 2.73 -13.60 -3.30
C VAL A 476 1.71 -12.57 -2.81
N ASN A 477 1.64 -11.40 -3.44
CA ASN A 477 0.67 -10.36 -3.11
C ASN A 477 -0.77 -10.87 -3.27
N GLY A 478 -1.06 -11.62 -4.36
CA GLY A 478 -2.34 -12.29 -4.55
C GLY A 478 -2.68 -13.30 -3.45
N LEU A 479 -1.67 -14.05 -2.95
CA LEU A 479 -1.86 -14.98 -1.83
C LEU A 479 -2.09 -14.25 -0.52
N LEU A 480 -1.37 -13.17 -0.25
CA LEU A 480 -1.55 -12.33 0.94
C LEU A 480 -2.92 -11.65 0.92
N PHE A 481 -3.34 -11.11 -0.21
CA PHE A 481 -4.66 -10.49 -0.40
C PHE A 481 -5.83 -11.46 -0.21
N ALA A 482 -5.71 -12.69 -0.74
CA ALA A 482 -6.73 -13.72 -0.62
C ALA A 482 -6.61 -14.54 0.69
N GLY A 483 -5.54 -14.36 1.44
CA GLY A 483 -5.25 -15.10 2.66
C GLY A 483 -5.93 -14.52 3.90
N PRO A 484 -5.76 -15.17 5.05
CA PRO A 484 -6.22 -14.63 6.32
C PRO A 484 -5.34 -13.46 6.76
N SER A 485 -5.90 -12.55 7.57
CA SER A 485 -5.29 -11.30 8.03
C SER A 485 -3.92 -11.46 8.74
N TRP A 486 -3.66 -12.61 9.38
CA TRP A 486 -2.39 -12.90 10.04
C TRP A 486 -1.26 -13.31 9.09
N LEU A 487 -1.57 -13.65 7.80
CA LEU A 487 -0.58 -14.13 6.85
C LEU A 487 0.33 -12.99 6.39
N ARG A 488 1.65 -13.19 6.46
CA ARG A 488 2.68 -12.23 6.06
C ARG A 488 3.65 -12.84 5.05
N PHE A 489 4.45 -12.02 4.39
CA PHE A 489 5.46 -12.49 3.43
C PHE A 489 6.37 -13.58 4.00
N HIS A 490 6.85 -13.41 5.23
CA HIS A 490 7.70 -14.41 5.87
C HIS A 490 6.99 -15.75 6.12
N ASP A 491 5.68 -15.74 6.38
CA ASP A 491 4.89 -16.97 6.54
C ASP A 491 4.77 -17.74 5.23
N VAL A 492 4.61 -17.03 4.11
CA VAL A 492 4.61 -17.62 2.77
C VAL A 492 5.97 -18.27 2.49
N VAL A 493 7.07 -17.60 2.83
CA VAL A 493 8.42 -18.15 2.65
C VAL A 493 8.62 -19.39 3.54
N PHE A 494 8.35 -19.29 4.83
CA PHE A 494 8.52 -20.41 5.76
C PHE A 494 7.56 -21.57 5.45
N GLY A 495 6.32 -21.29 5.10
CA GLY A 495 5.34 -22.29 4.67
C GLY A 495 5.80 -23.04 3.39
N SER A 496 6.35 -22.32 2.43
CA SER A 496 6.91 -22.90 1.20
C SER A 496 8.12 -23.78 1.50
N VAL A 497 9.02 -23.35 2.38
CA VAL A 497 10.18 -24.16 2.83
C VAL A 497 9.71 -25.40 3.57
N ALA A 498 8.72 -25.30 4.45
CA ALA A 498 8.15 -26.46 5.16
C ALA A 498 7.53 -27.46 4.19
N LEU A 499 6.71 -26.99 3.24
CA LEU A 499 6.08 -27.85 2.23
C LEU A 499 7.12 -28.54 1.35
N ALA A 500 8.09 -27.80 0.81
CA ALA A 500 9.17 -28.36 -0.02
C ALA A 500 9.98 -29.40 0.76
N THR A 501 10.29 -29.14 2.02
CA THR A 501 11.02 -30.07 2.91
C THR A 501 10.21 -31.35 3.15
N ALA A 502 8.91 -31.22 3.42
CA ALA A 502 8.03 -32.37 3.62
C ALA A 502 7.94 -33.26 2.36
N LEU A 503 7.78 -32.64 1.19
CA LEU A 503 7.74 -33.33 -0.10
C LEU A 503 9.08 -34.03 -0.41
N ALA A 504 10.20 -33.34 -0.17
CA ALA A 504 11.54 -33.93 -0.32
C ALA A 504 11.77 -35.11 0.63
N TRP A 505 11.32 -34.98 1.88
CA TRP A 505 11.41 -36.07 2.86
C TRP A 505 10.58 -37.28 2.40
N ALA A 506 9.32 -37.07 2.01
CA ALA A 506 8.47 -38.12 1.49
C ALA A 506 9.11 -38.83 0.28
N ALA A 507 9.68 -38.09 -0.68
CA ALA A 507 10.35 -38.62 -1.85
C ALA A 507 11.60 -39.46 -1.47
N ILE A 508 12.40 -38.99 -0.51
CA ILE A 508 13.58 -39.70 0.02
C ILE A 508 13.18 -41.00 0.70
N GLU A 509 12.12 -40.98 1.56
CA GLU A 509 11.63 -42.18 2.24
C GLU A 509 11.09 -43.22 1.23
N LEU A 510 10.30 -42.79 0.24
CA LEU A 510 9.79 -43.65 -0.83
C LEU A 510 10.96 -44.29 -1.61
N ARG A 511 12.01 -43.53 -1.92
CA ARG A 511 13.22 -44.05 -2.56
C ARG A 511 13.93 -45.07 -1.67
N TRP A 512 14.06 -44.82 -0.39
CA TRP A 512 14.70 -45.76 0.55
C TRP A 512 13.86 -47.01 0.80
N ALA A 513 12.53 -46.93 0.65
CA ALA A 513 11.62 -48.08 0.70
C ALA A 513 11.59 -48.91 -0.61
N GLY A 514 12.33 -48.47 -1.64
CA GLY A 514 12.32 -49.15 -2.94
C GLY A 514 11.09 -48.88 -3.81
N LEU A 515 10.24 -47.94 -3.42
CA LEU A 515 9.03 -47.52 -4.14
C LEU A 515 9.36 -46.37 -5.11
N GLY A 516 10.30 -46.56 -6.02
CA GLY A 516 10.60 -45.58 -7.08
C GLY A 516 9.51 -45.59 -8.16
N LEU A 517 9.32 -44.45 -8.86
CA LEU A 517 8.35 -44.21 -9.95
C LEU A 517 8.34 -45.33 -11.04
N ARG A 518 9.44 -46.12 -11.18
CA ARG A 518 9.53 -47.28 -12.09
C ARG A 518 8.72 -48.50 -11.61
N GLY A 519 8.27 -48.53 -10.33
CA GLY A 519 7.45 -49.63 -9.80
C GLY A 519 5.97 -49.49 -10.12
N LEU A 520 5.47 -48.31 -10.27
CA LEU A 520 4.05 -48.01 -10.56
C LEU A 520 3.68 -48.36 -12.02
N THR A 521 4.60 -48.15 -12.96
CA THR A 521 4.36 -48.46 -14.38
C THR A 521 4.46 -49.97 -14.70
N ARG A 522 5.13 -50.78 -13.87
CA ARG A 522 5.21 -52.24 -14.05
C ARG A 522 3.99 -53.00 -13.50
N ARG A 523 3.27 -52.48 -12.52
CA ARG A 523 2.04 -53.11 -12.01
C ARG A 523 0.84 -52.94 -12.94
N GLY A 524 0.81 -51.90 -13.77
CA GLY A 524 -0.24 -51.72 -14.79
C GLY A 524 -0.16 -52.68 -15.98
N ARG A 525 1.04 -53.18 -16.31
CA ARG A 525 1.26 -54.03 -17.48
C ARG A 525 1.06 -55.53 -17.23
N ARG A 526 0.92 -55.96 -15.97
CA ARG A 526 0.69 -57.41 -15.65
C ARG A 526 -0.80 -57.78 -15.50
N ARG A 527 -1.73 -56.88 -15.74
CA ARG A 527 -3.19 -57.16 -15.64
C ARG A 527 -3.92 -57.24 -16.99
N THR A 528 -3.19 -57.13 -18.12
CA THR A 528 -3.82 -57.19 -19.45
C THR A 528 -3.43 -58.44 -20.28
N ASP A 529 -2.63 -59.37 -19.73
CA ASP A 529 -2.27 -60.61 -20.44
C ASP A 529 -2.83 -61.83 -19.71
N GLY A 530 -4.15 -61.87 -19.48
CA GLY A 530 -4.81 -63.00 -18.85
C GLY A 530 -6.31 -63.00 -19.07
N SER A 531 -6.76 -63.11 -20.32
CA SER A 531 -8.07 -63.64 -20.70
C SER A 531 -8.10 -63.90 -22.22
#